data_a9c03feee507e58d71509b3852e2eb65
#
_entry.id   a9c03feee507e58d71509b3852e2eb65
#
_cell.length_a   1.000
_cell.length_b   1.000
_cell.length_c   1.000
_cell.angle_alpha   90.00
_cell.angle_beta   90.00
_cell.angle_gamma   90.00
#
_symmetry.space_group_name_H-M   'P 1'
#
loop_
_entity.id
_entity.type
_entity.pdbx_description
1 polymer ?
#
loop_
_entity_poly.entity_id
_entity_poly.type
_entity_poly.pdbx_seq_one_letter_code
_entity_poly.pdbx_strand_id
1 'polypeptide(L)'
;IEILKIMAKGILFNCTGLYELETKVKELNSGIQKMMIYPNKPEYRDEVMAVLSKQFPQLEVSSSGPSYIEVNAKGIDKGVPLHKFCDLLNIDIKDTMVFGDAENDIAMLKVAGLSVVMDNGTDKAKEYADQICPSNEDDGVAKTLQEYIH
;
A
#
# COMPACT_ATOMS: atom_id res chain seq x y z
N ILE A 1 -14.12 6.27 19.81
CA ILE A 1 -15.43 6.62 19.19
C ILE A 1 -15.41 8.05 18.63
N GLU A 2 -14.82 9.03 19.29
CA GLU A 2 -14.80 10.42 18.78
C GLU A 2 -13.85 10.64 17.59
N ILE A 3 -12.70 9.99 17.55
CA ILE A 3 -11.77 10.05 16.41
C ILE A 3 -12.43 9.46 15.16
N LEU A 4 -13.16 8.34 15.29
CA LEU A 4 -13.98 7.81 14.21
C LEU A 4 -15.04 8.80 13.72
N LYS A 5 -15.63 9.61 14.61
CA LYS A 5 -16.61 10.64 14.23
C LYS A 5 -15.97 11.84 13.51
N ILE A 6 -14.73 12.20 13.83
CA ILE A 6 -14.02 13.33 13.19
C ILE A 6 -13.50 12.92 11.81
N MET A 7 -12.93 11.74 11.68
CA MET A 7 -12.54 11.19 10.37
C MET A 7 -13.77 10.88 9.49
N ALA A 8 -14.87 10.48 10.10
CA ALA A 8 -16.13 10.20 9.45
C ALA A 8 -16.76 11.42 8.75
N LYS A 9 -16.53 12.64 9.21
CA LYS A 9 -17.11 13.83 8.56
C LYS A 9 -16.53 14.15 7.18
N GLY A 10 -15.34 13.64 6.85
CA GLY A 10 -14.70 13.86 5.54
C GLY A 10 -14.79 12.69 4.55
N ILE A 11 -15.06 11.46 5.02
CA ILE A 11 -14.94 10.23 4.20
C ILE A 11 -16.27 9.45 4.08
N LEU A 12 -17.33 9.92 4.74
CA LEU A 12 -18.54 9.15 5.07
C LEU A 12 -19.58 8.96 3.96
N PHE A 13 -19.29 9.20 2.70
CA PHE A 13 -20.29 8.88 1.68
C PHE A 13 -20.39 7.37 1.36
N ASN A 14 -19.41 6.55 1.79
CA ASN A 14 -19.37 5.11 1.50
C ASN A 14 -18.89 4.22 2.67
N CYS A 15 -18.92 4.70 3.92
CA CYS A 15 -18.49 3.91 5.07
C CYS A 15 -19.67 3.56 5.98
N THR A 16 -19.82 2.30 6.32
CA THR A 16 -20.78 1.82 7.32
C THR A 16 -20.11 1.77 8.68
N GLY A 17 -20.63 2.51 9.67
CA GLY A 17 -20.19 2.39 11.06
C GLY A 17 -20.61 1.03 11.62
N LEU A 18 -19.66 0.25 12.10
CA LEU A 18 -19.91 -1.07 12.65
C LEU A 18 -19.56 -1.09 14.14
N TYR A 19 -20.53 -1.50 14.97
CA TYR A 19 -20.33 -1.72 16.40
C TYR A 19 -19.95 -3.17 16.73
N GLU A 20 -20.26 -4.10 15.81
CA GLU A 20 -20.01 -5.54 15.93
C GLU A 20 -19.20 -6.03 14.71
N LEU A 21 -17.93 -5.62 14.66
CA LEU A 21 -17.05 -5.92 13.52
C LEU A 21 -16.95 -7.44 13.26
N GLU A 22 -16.83 -8.25 14.33
CA GLU A 22 -16.69 -9.71 14.19
C GLU A 22 -17.90 -10.34 13.51
N THR A 23 -19.11 -9.96 13.92
CA THR A 23 -20.36 -10.47 13.34
C THR A 23 -20.43 -10.09 11.86
N LYS A 24 -20.12 -8.83 11.56
CA LYS A 24 -20.17 -8.34 10.17
C LYS A 24 -19.14 -8.99 9.27
N VAL A 25 -17.92 -9.21 9.76
CA VAL A 25 -16.87 -9.93 9.02
C VAL A 25 -17.30 -11.36 8.68
N LYS A 26 -17.98 -12.05 9.60
CA LYS A 26 -18.52 -13.40 9.35
C LYS A 26 -19.63 -13.42 8.29
N GLU A 27 -20.38 -12.33 8.16
CA GLU A 27 -21.43 -12.17 7.13
C GLU A 27 -20.88 -11.81 5.74
N LEU A 28 -19.63 -11.30 5.67
CA LEU A 28 -19.03 -10.93 4.38
C LEU A 28 -18.65 -12.18 3.59
N ASN A 29 -19.18 -12.29 2.37
CA ASN A 29 -18.81 -13.34 1.41
C ASN A 29 -17.45 -13.07 0.72
N SER A 30 -16.79 -11.98 1.06
CA SER A 30 -15.47 -11.59 0.54
C SER A 30 -14.49 -11.45 1.71
N GLY A 31 -13.23 -11.84 1.49
CA GLY A 31 -12.18 -11.64 2.47
C GLY A 31 -11.92 -10.15 2.76
N ILE A 32 -11.37 -9.86 3.94
CA ILE A 32 -10.86 -8.53 4.27
C ILE A 32 -9.53 -8.34 3.54
N GLN A 33 -9.45 -7.32 2.70
CA GLN A 33 -8.25 -7.01 1.93
C GLN A 33 -7.22 -6.23 2.77
N LYS A 34 -7.67 -5.29 3.59
CA LYS A 34 -6.84 -4.45 4.45
C LYS A 34 -7.63 -4.09 5.72
N MET A 35 -6.93 -4.05 6.84
CA MET A 35 -7.44 -3.50 8.09
C MET A 35 -6.55 -2.32 8.51
N MET A 36 -7.19 -1.24 8.97
CA MET A 36 -6.50 -0.11 9.58
C MET A 36 -6.89 -0.02 11.05
N ILE A 37 -5.90 0.04 11.92
CA ILE A 37 -6.09 0.12 13.37
C ILE A 37 -5.57 1.48 13.84
N TYR A 38 -6.40 2.22 14.56
CA TYR A 38 -6.05 3.48 15.19
C TYR A 38 -5.97 3.26 16.70
N PRO A 39 -4.79 3.15 17.29
CA PRO A 39 -4.63 3.09 18.74
C PRO A 39 -5.25 4.33 19.40
N ASN A 40 -5.81 4.16 20.61
CA ASN A 40 -6.40 5.28 21.35
C ASN A 40 -5.39 6.39 21.65
N LYS A 41 -4.10 6.04 21.72
CA LYS A 41 -2.97 6.94 21.87
C LYS A 41 -1.87 6.54 20.89
N PRO A 42 -1.28 7.51 20.19
CA PRO A 42 -0.20 7.23 19.21
C PRO A 42 1.00 6.48 19.81
N GLU A 43 1.31 6.73 21.09
CA GLU A 43 2.42 6.09 21.80
C GLU A 43 2.27 4.56 21.92
N TYR A 44 1.06 4.02 21.81
CA TYR A 44 0.81 2.58 21.87
C TYR A 44 0.99 1.88 20.50
N ARG A 45 1.21 2.63 19.43
CA ARG A 45 1.33 2.07 18.08
C ARG A 45 2.38 0.97 18.00
N ASP A 46 3.58 1.24 18.46
CA ASP A 46 4.71 0.31 18.31
C ASP A 46 4.53 -0.94 19.18
N GLU A 47 3.95 -0.81 20.37
CA GLU A 47 3.60 -1.93 21.23
C GLU A 47 2.52 -2.80 20.57
N VAL A 48 1.45 -2.21 20.03
CA VAL A 48 0.38 -2.93 19.34
C VAL A 48 0.92 -3.63 18.09
N MET A 49 1.77 -2.97 17.31
CA MET A 49 2.43 -3.59 16.14
C MET A 49 3.27 -4.81 16.53
N ALA A 50 4.06 -4.71 17.58
CA ALA A 50 4.87 -5.82 18.07
C ALA A 50 4.02 -7.01 18.53
N VAL A 51 2.93 -6.75 19.24
CA VAL A 51 1.97 -7.78 19.68
C VAL A 51 1.30 -8.45 18.48
N LEU A 52 0.81 -7.67 17.52
CA LEU A 52 0.14 -8.20 16.32
C LEU A 52 1.10 -9.05 15.48
N SER A 53 2.31 -8.57 15.21
CA SER A 53 3.32 -9.29 14.42
C SER A 53 3.72 -10.62 15.08
N LYS A 54 3.77 -10.65 16.42
CA LYS A 54 4.09 -11.86 17.19
C LYS A 54 2.95 -12.87 17.22
N GLN A 55 1.70 -12.39 17.41
CA GLN A 55 0.53 -13.26 17.53
C GLN A 55 0.02 -13.76 16.17
N PHE A 56 0.21 -12.97 15.11
CA PHE A 56 -0.30 -13.25 13.78
C PHE A 56 0.82 -13.20 12.74
N PRO A 57 1.79 -14.16 12.78
CA PRO A 57 2.96 -14.15 11.88
C PRO A 57 2.59 -14.31 10.38
N GLN A 58 1.35 -14.69 10.08
CA GLN A 58 0.79 -14.77 8.72
C GLN A 58 0.31 -13.41 8.18
N LEU A 59 0.32 -12.36 9.00
CA LEU A 59 -0.06 -11.01 8.60
C LEU A 59 1.17 -10.12 8.39
N GLU A 60 1.04 -9.19 7.48
CA GLU A 60 1.95 -8.06 7.31
C GLU A 60 1.43 -6.91 8.15
N VAL A 61 2.18 -6.49 9.16
CA VAL A 61 1.85 -5.39 10.06
C VAL A 61 2.83 -4.25 9.79
N SER A 62 2.34 -3.15 9.28
CA SER A 62 3.16 -1.99 8.89
C SER A 62 2.49 -0.68 9.32
N SER A 63 3.19 0.42 9.15
CA SER A 63 2.65 1.76 9.36
C SER A 63 3.35 2.74 8.42
N SER A 64 2.57 3.52 7.71
CA SER A 64 3.07 4.64 6.89
C SER A 64 2.81 6.01 7.54
N GLY A 65 2.39 6.03 8.81
CA GLY A 65 2.13 7.27 9.55
C GLY A 65 2.20 7.09 11.06
N PRO A 66 2.27 8.19 11.83
CA PRO A 66 2.51 8.14 13.27
C PRO A 66 1.34 7.60 14.09
N SER A 67 0.12 7.58 13.56
CA SER A 67 -1.11 7.40 14.33
C SER A 67 -1.93 6.17 13.98
N TYR A 68 -1.50 5.35 13.01
CA TYR A 68 -2.26 4.17 12.60
C TYR A 68 -1.35 2.99 12.25
N ILE A 69 -1.94 1.81 12.20
CA ILE A 69 -1.30 0.54 11.85
C ILE A 69 -2.08 -0.04 10.67
N GLU A 70 -1.38 -0.50 9.68
CA GLU A 70 -1.92 -1.23 8.53
C GLU A 70 -1.67 -2.72 8.71
N VAL A 71 -2.70 -3.53 8.51
CA VAL A 71 -2.62 -4.99 8.58
C VAL A 71 -3.13 -5.57 7.28
N ASN A 72 -2.26 -6.31 6.61
CA ASN A 72 -2.52 -6.97 5.35
C ASN A 72 -2.23 -8.47 5.46
N ALA A 73 -2.67 -9.26 4.50
CA ALA A 73 -2.19 -10.64 4.40
C ALA A 73 -0.70 -10.63 4.01
N LYS A 74 0.09 -11.49 4.65
CA LYS A 74 1.52 -11.60 4.36
C LYS A 74 1.76 -12.15 2.95
N GLY A 75 2.76 -11.60 2.27
CA GLY A 75 3.15 -12.05 0.93
C GLY A 75 2.27 -11.51 -0.20
N ILE A 76 1.36 -10.58 0.09
CA ILE A 76 0.71 -9.77 -0.93
C ILE A 76 1.59 -8.54 -1.16
N ASP A 77 2.67 -8.74 -1.88
CA ASP A 77 3.48 -7.65 -2.41
C ASP A 77 2.85 -7.11 -3.71
N LYS A 78 3.27 -5.93 -4.13
CA LYS A 78 2.74 -5.29 -5.36
C LYS A 78 3.14 -6.02 -6.65
N GLY A 79 4.11 -6.93 -6.61
CA GLY A 79 4.53 -7.72 -7.77
C GLY A 79 3.48 -8.76 -8.18
N VAL A 80 2.87 -9.44 -7.21
CA VAL A 80 1.83 -10.45 -7.50
C VAL A 80 0.60 -9.85 -8.18
N PRO A 81 0.00 -8.74 -7.71
CA PRO A 81 -1.06 -8.04 -8.44
C PRO A 81 -0.64 -7.59 -9.84
N LEU A 82 0.59 -7.12 -10.04
CA LEU A 82 1.09 -6.70 -11.34
C LEU A 82 1.10 -7.86 -12.33
N HIS A 83 1.64 -9.03 -11.95
CA HIS A 83 1.59 -10.23 -12.79
C HIS A 83 0.15 -10.61 -13.18
N LYS A 84 -0.75 -10.68 -12.19
CA LYS A 84 -2.17 -11.01 -12.47
C LYS A 84 -2.84 -10.00 -13.38
N PHE A 85 -2.49 -8.72 -13.25
CA PHE A 85 -3.04 -7.67 -14.09
C PHE A 85 -2.52 -7.79 -15.53
N CYS A 86 -1.24 -8.09 -15.71
CA CYS A 86 -0.64 -8.34 -17.01
C CYS A 86 -1.27 -9.57 -17.68
N ASP A 87 -1.42 -10.67 -16.94
CA ASP A 87 -2.08 -11.89 -17.43
C ASP A 87 -3.52 -11.61 -17.89
N LEU A 88 -4.28 -10.85 -17.08
CA LEU A 88 -5.67 -10.49 -17.39
C LEU A 88 -5.79 -9.68 -18.69
N LEU A 89 -4.83 -8.79 -18.93
CA LEU A 89 -4.79 -7.92 -20.10
C LEU A 89 -4.03 -8.54 -21.29
N ASN A 90 -3.44 -9.73 -21.12
CA ASN A 90 -2.57 -10.38 -22.10
C ASN A 90 -1.40 -9.48 -22.54
N ILE A 91 -0.77 -8.82 -21.55
CA ILE A 91 0.42 -7.96 -21.72
C ILE A 91 1.62 -8.68 -21.11
N ASP A 92 2.76 -8.67 -21.80
CA ASP A 92 4.01 -9.14 -21.19
C ASP A 92 4.42 -8.18 -20.07
N ILE A 93 4.77 -8.72 -18.91
CA ILE A 93 5.22 -7.90 -17.79
C ILE A 93 6.46 -7.07 -18.15
N LYS A 94 7.23 -7.51 -19.13
CA LYS A 94 8.38 -6.76 -19.66
C LYS A 94 8.01 -5.54 -20.50
N ASP A 95 6.73 -5.45 -20.89
CA ASP A 95 6.19 -4.27 -21.58
C ASP A 95 5.54 -3.28 -20.58
N THR A 96 5.76 -3.47 -19.29
CA THR A 96 5.23 -2.56 -18.26
C THR A 96 6.25 -1.54 -17.77
N MET A 97 5.78 -0.34 -17.49
CA MET A 97 6.49 0.68 -16.73
C MET A 97 5.80 0.83 -15.36
N VAL A 98 6.59 0.82 -14.30
CA VAL A 98 6.08 0.98 -12.92
C VAL A 98 6.77 2.14 -12.22
N PHE A 99 6.04 2.82 -11.36
CA PHE A 99 6.54 3.89 -10.51
C PHE A 99 6.45 3.51 -9.05
N GLY A 100 7.48 3.81 -8.26
CA GLY A 100 7.53 3.51 -6.84
C GLY A 100 8.34 4.56 -6.06
N ASP A 101 8.19 4.54 -4.73
CA ASP A 101 8.91 5.45 -3.84
C ASP A 101 9.38 4.77 -2.53
N ALA A 102 8.91 3.56 -2.22
CA ALA A 102 9.16 2.92 -0.93
C ALA A 102 9.37 1.40 -1.05
N GLU A 103 9.70 0.76 0.09
CA GLU A 103 10.01 -0.66 0.14
C GLU A 103 8.87 -1.57 -0.30
N ASN A 104 7.63 -1.15 -0.11
CA ASN A 104 6.44 -1.90 -0.55
C ASN A 104 6.30 -1.96 -2.07
N ASP A 105 7.08 -1.16 -2.82
CA ASP A 105 7.11 -1.15 -4.28
C ASP A 105 8.18 -2.08 -4.87
N ILE A 106 9.16 -2.47 -4.08
CA ILE A 106 10.34 -3.24 -4.54
C ILE A 106 9.94 -4.50 -5.32
N ALA A 107 8.89 -5.19 -4.89
CA ALA A 107 8.46 -6.40 -5.56
C ALA A 107 7.97 -6.14 -7.00
N MET A 108 7.26 -5.06 -7.26
CA MET A 108 6.85 -4.70 -8.61
C MET A 108 7.99 -4.08 -9.42
N LEU A 109 8.89 -3.30 -8.78
CA LEU A 109 10.07 -2.74 -9.43
C LEU A 109 10.98 -3.83 -10.00
N LYS A 110 11.14 -4.97 -9.29
CA LYS A 110 11.97 -6.09 -9.72
C LYS A 110 11.46 -6.83 -10.95
N VAL A 111 10.17 -6.84 -11.20
CA VAL A 111 9.56 -7.71 -12.23
C VAL A 111 9.14 -6.95 -13.48
N ALA A 112 8.94 -5.65 -13.38
CA ALA A 112 8.54 -4.78 -14.49
C ALA A 112 9.57 -4.74 -15.63
N GLY A 113 9.16 -4.26 -16.79
CA GLY A 113 10.03 -4.00 -17.91
C GLY A 113 10.87 -2.74 -17.72
N LEU A 114 10.28 -1.71 -17.10
CA LEU A 114 10.96 -0.47 -16.72
C LEU A 114 10.53 -0.05 -15.32
N SER A 115 11.49 0.04 -14.41
CA SER A 115 11.28 0.47 -13.04
C SER A 115 11.73 1.92 -12.85
N VAL A 116 10.81 2.78 -12.40
CA VAL A 116 11.06 4.20 -12.18
C VAL A 116 10.82 4.51 -10.70
N VAL A 117 11.79 5.12 -10.04
CA VAL A 117 11.66 5.50 -8.62
C VAL A 117 11.73 7.02 -8.48
N MET A 118 10.87 7.56 -7.60
CA MET A 118 10.85 8.98 -7.28
C MET A 118 12.16 9.43 -6.65
N ASP A 119 12.62 10.66 -6.96
CA ASP A 119 13.84 11.21 -6.35
C ASP A 119 13.73 11.36 -4.83
N ASN A 120 12.55 11.64 -4.30
CA ASN A 120 12.27 11.63 -2.87
C ASN A 120 11.94 10.24 -2.30
N GLY A 121 12.06 9.18 -3.10
CA GLY A 121 11.89 7.80 -2.65
C GLY A 121 13.02 7.32 -1.75
N THR A 122 12.79 6.19 -1.06
CA THR A 122 13.79 5.60 -0.16
C THR A 122 15.03 5.09 -0.92
N ASP A 123 16.20 5.16 -0.30
CA ASP A 123 17.43 4.65 -0.90
C ASP A 123 17.31 3.19 -1.31
N LYS A 124 16.61 2.39 -0.48
CA LYS A 124 16.37 0.99 -0.75
C LYS A 124 15.48 0.73 -1.97
N ALA A 125 14.49 1.57 -2.25
CA ALA A 125 13.69 1.48 -3.47
C ALA A 125 14.53 1.88 -4.70
N LYS A 126 15.38 2.92 -4.56
CA LYS A 126 16.27 3.39 -5.61
C LYS A 126 17.29 2.35 -6.09
N GLU A 127 17.68 1.38 -5.24
CA GLU A 127 18.55 0.25 -5.64
C GLU A 127 17.93 -0.63 -6.75
N TYR A 128 16.61 -0.56 -6.94
CA TYR A 128 15.86 -1.35 -7.92
C TYR A 128 15.30 -0.51 -9.07
N ALA A 129 15.76 0.72 -9.21
CA ALA A 129 15.33 1.62 -10.26
C ALA A 129 16.22 1.48 -11.51
N ASP A 130 15.59 1.35 -12.67
CA ASP A 130 16.25 1.57 -13.96
C ASP A 130 16.41 3.07 -14.22
N GLN A 131 15.45 3.87 -13.72
CA GLN A 131 15.42 5.33 -13.86
C GLN A 131 14.95 6.01 -12.58
N ILE A 132 15.54 7.16 -12.26
CA ILE A 132 15.05 8.07 -11.22
C ILE A 132 14.29 9.20 -11.89
N CYS A 133 13.08 9.47 -11.44
CA CYS A 133 12.27 10.58 -11.90
C CYS A 133 12.20 11.71 -10.85
N PRO A 134 11.78 12.93 -11.22
CA PRO A 134 11.55 13.98 -10.24
C PRO A 134 10.60 13.55 -9.13
N SER A 135 10.60 14.27 -8.01
CA SER A 135 9.76 13.96 -6.84
C SER A 135 8.26 13.98 -7.20
N ASN A 136 7.44 13.39 -6.34
CA ASN A 136 5.99 13.48 -6.46
C ASN A 136 5.47 14.92 -6.32
N GLU A 137 6.21 15.81 -5.62
CA GLU A 137 5.88 17.23 -5.48
C GLU A 137 6.18 18.03 -6.76
N ASP A 138 7.04 17.46 -7.62
CA ASP A 138 7.45 18.05 -8.90
C ASP A 138 6.78 17.37 -10.11
N ASP A 139 5.65 16.71 -9.93
CA ASP A 139 4.92 15.98 -10.96
C ASP A 139 5.77 14.90 -11.68
N GLY A 140 6.65 14.21 -10.95
CA GLY A 140 7.64 13.28 -11.50
C GLY A 140 7.06 12.21 -12.42
N VAL A 141 5.94 11.58 -12.05
CA VAL A 141 5.26 10.57 -12.90
C VAL A 141 4.82 11.19 -14.22
N ALA A 142 4.13 12.34 -14.18
CA ALA A 142 3.60 12.97 -15.38
C ALA A 142 4.72 13.42 -16.33
N LYS A 143 5.77 14.03 -15.80
CA LYS A 143 6.95 14.47 -16.58
C LYS A 143 7.65 13.30 -17.26
N THR A 144 7.84 12.20 -16.51
CA THR A 144 8.49 11.02 -17.08
C THR A 144 7.60 10.35 -18.14
N LEU A 145 6.29 10.22 -17.91
CA LEU A 145 5.40 9.66 -18.91
C LEU A 145 5.39 10.45 -20.22
N GLN A 146 5.53 11.78 -20.17
CA GLN A 146 5.61 12.63 -21.37
C GLN A 146 6.80 12.30 -22.27
N GLU A 147 7.88 11.71 -21.73
CA GLU A 147 9.04 11.28 -22.52
C GLU A 147 8.75 10.02 -23.34
N TYR A 148 7.75 9.23 -22.96
CA TYR A 148 7.41 7.93 -23.57
C TYR A 148 6.10 7.95 -24.37
N ILE A 149 5.24 8.94 -24.18
CA ILE A 149 3.96 9.07 -24.89
C ILE A 149 4.12 10.15 -25.96
N HIS A 150 4.15 9.72 -27.21
CA HIS A 150 4.23 10.59 -28.40
C HIS A 150 2.87 10.72 -29.09
#